data_fc129cdbaae5bac4b841303ef4087a7a
#
_entry.id   fc129cdbaae5bac4b841303ef4087a7a
#
_cell.length_a   1.000
_cell.length_b   1.000
_cell.length_c   1.000
_cell.angle_alpha   90.00
_cell.angle_beta   90.00
_cell.angle_gamma   90.00
#
_symmetry.space_group_name_H-M   'P 1'
#
loop_
_entity.id
_entity.type
_entity.pdbx_description
1 polymer ?
#
loop_
_entity_poly.entity_id
_entity_poly.type
_entity_poly.pdbx_seq_one_letter_code
_entity_poly.pdbx_strand_id
1 'polypeptide(L)'
;LGYFSATDMQAELFTRYDIYAGYSADGWDVRLGSLYEQFGSGLLFRTYEDRTLGINNAVQGVKAGYTFGDFLTVKALYGRTRAIKEYTGAFVAGADMSLSISRAAGWNNFDWAVEGSVLDKYEAVEIELPGVTPHTFGYSARTSLGYAGFHLGGEYVSRKSDPGNYNAMDTTRSEAFQVDLGYTGYGFGALLSFRKLHNPFLQASRTINDLSTYINYVPALTQQHTYSLATLNPYTSQSDEIGGQADLYYNFRRGTAVGGKKGMKIHANFSTYYGDVYDYASGSSSSKLLFRDLTVDAERWFGSDFKLILFYSWQTYNHAPASDDPSSIWKSHTVVADMTYKFDRKNSLRLELQHLWTRQDKKNWAAALLEYSFAPRWSVSVQDMWNYGDSGTHYINGSVSYSYSKVRAAINFGRFKEGYLCSGGVCRMTPAYTGVNLSLIVAL
;
A
#
# COMPACT_ATOMS: atom_id res chain seq x y z
N LEU A 1 11.05 9.27 14.59
CA LEU A 1 11.86 8.22 13.94
C LEU A 1 12.69 7.55 15.00
N GLY A 2 12.24 6.40 15.54
CA GLY A 2 13.03 5.61 16.46
C GLY A 2 14.17 4.93 15.68
N TYR A 3 15.40 5.32 15.94
CA TYR A 3 16.56 4.55 15.57
C TYR A 3 16.58 3.30 16.47
N PHE A 4 16.43 2.12 15.89
CA PHE A 4 16.73 0.89 16.60
C PHE A 4 18.24 0.77 16.72
N SER A 5 18.80 0.98 17.89
CA SER A 5 20.18 0.61 18.18
C SER A 5 20.29 -0.91 18.33
N ALA A 6 21.46 -1.47 18.11
CA ALA A 6 21.69 -2.91 18.34
C ALA A 6 21.39 -3.34 19.79
N THR A 7 21.46 -2.42 20.74
CA THR A 7 21.08 -2.59 22.14
C THR A 7 19.59 -2.70 22.34
N ASP A 8 18.79 -1.95 21.57
CA ASP A 8 17.33 -2.04 21.63
C ASP A 8 16.81 -3.38 21.07
N MET A 9 17.48 -3.94 20.05
CA MET A 9 17.12 -5.25 19.50
C MET A 9 17.31 -6.42 20.49
N GLN A 10 18.32 -6.36 21.38
CA GLN A 10 18.57 -7.45 22.33
C GLN A 10 17.50 -7.53 23.44
N ALA A 11 16.93 -6.41 23.86
CA ALA A 11 15.87 -6.39 24.85
C ALA A 11 14.50 -6.83 24.29
N GLU A 12 14.29 -6.77 22.96
CA GLU A 12 13.00 -6.95 22.32
C GLU A 12 12.75 -8.35 21.76
N LEU A 13 13.78 -9.12 21.53
CA LEU A 13 13.66 -10.47 20.96
C LEU A 13 12.83 -11.43 21.84
N PHE A 14 12.59 -11.07 23.10
CA PHE A 14 11.96 -11.95 24.09
C PHE A 14 10.70 -11.40 24.75
N THR A 15 10.20 -10.21 24.40
CA THR A 15 9.16 -9.58 25.21
C THR A 15 7.74 -9.62 24.67
N ARG A 16 7.49 -9.97 23.39
CA ARG A 16 6.11 -10.02 22.87
C ARG A 16 5.88 -11.05 21.80
N TYR A 17 4.98 -11.96 22.11
CA TYR A 17 4.38 -12.87 21.15
C TYR A 17 2.94 -12.41 20.88
N ASP A 18 2.56 -12.29 19.61
CA ASP A 18 1.17 -12.20 19.23
C ASP A 18 0.57 -13.60 19.38
N ILE A 19 -0.17 -13.78 20.47
CA ILE A 19 -0.80 -15.06 20.81
C ILE A 19 -2.30 -14.92 20.56
N TYR A 20 -2.86 -15.90 19.90
CA TYR A 20 -4.29 -16.04 19.76
C TYR A 20 -4.71 -17.50 19.83
N ALA A 21 -5.95 -17.71 20.28
CA ALA A 21 -6.67 -18.97 20.16
C ALA A 21 -7.88 -18.75 19.28
N GLY A 22 -8.22 -19.72 18.42
CA GLY A 22 -9.34 -19.56 17.50
C GLY A 22 -10.06 -20.88 17.27
N TYR A 23 -11.35 -20.76 16.94
CA TYR A 23 -12.23 -21.83 16.52
C TYR A 23 -12.91 -21.42 15.22
N SER A 24 -12.83 -22.27 14.19
CA SER A 24 -13.46 -22.05 12.90
C SER A 24 -14.08 -23.35 12.41
N ALA A 25 -15.38 -23.49 12.56
CA ALA A 25 -16.17 -24.63 12.07
C ALA A 25 -17.65 -24.25 12.00
N ASP A 26 -18.39 -24.92 11.14
CA ASP A 26 -19.87 -24.83 11.03
C ASP A 26 -20.39 -23.41 10.84
N GLY A 27 -19.67 -22.59 10.08
CA GLY A 27 -19.99 -21.19 9.83
C GLY A 27 -19.49 -20.21 10.89
N TRP A 28 -19.02 -20.69 12.05
CA TRP A 28 -18.42 -19.87 13.10
C TRP A 28 -16.95 -19.57 12.84
N ASP A 29 -16.53 -18.35 13.11
CA ASP A 29 -15.11 -17.93 13.25
C ASP A 29 -15.00 -17.10 14.54
N VAL A 30 -14.40 -17.70 15.57
CA VAL A 30 -14.18 -17.05 16.88
C VAL A 30 -12.69 -17.00 17.15
N ARG A 31 -12.18 -15.84 17.58
CA ARG A 31 -10.78 -15.67 17.95
C ARG A 31 -10.65 -14.83 19.21
N LEU A 32 -9.73 -15.24 20.08
CA LEU A 32 -9.37 -14.55 21.32
C LEU A 32 -7.87 -14.29 21.32
N GLY A 33 -7.42 -13.09 21.68
CA GLY A 33 -6.02 -12.68 21.73
C GLY A 33 -5.69 -11.61 20.72
N SER A 34 -4.57 -11.74 19.99
CA SER A 34 -4.17 -10.78 18.96
C SER A 34 -5.04 -10.92 17.71
N LEU A 35 -5.75 -9.85 17.37
CA LEU A 35 -6.70 -9.81 16.27
C LEU A 35 -6.15 -8.93 15.14
N TYR A 36 -6.13 -9.51 13.94
CA TYR A 36 -5.95 -8.80 12.68
C TYR A 36 -7.25 -8.90 11.91
N GLU A 37 -7.93 -7.78 11.72
CA GLU A 37 -9.25 -7.75 11.11
C GLU A 37 -9.40 -6.54 10.19
N GLN A 38 -10.24 -6.67 9.18
CA GLN A 38 -10.56 -5.61 8.24
C GLN A 38 -12.06 -5.56 7.97
N PHE A 39 -12.60 -4.34 7.91
CA PHE A 39 -13.97 -4.05 7.48
C PHE A 39 -13.93 -3.44 6.07
N GLY A 40 -14.57 -4.11 5.12
CA GLY A 40 -14.57 -3.69 3.72
C GLY A 40 -13.18 -3.48 3.12
N SER A 41 -12.95 -2.35 2.48
CA SER A 41 -11.64 -1.99 1.93
C SER A 41 -10.60 -1.64 3.01
N GLY A 42 -11.03 -1.44 4.25
CA GLY A 42 -10.19 -1.00 5.36
C GLY A 42 -10.26 0.51 5.63
N LEU A 43 -10.99 1.27 4.85
CA LEU A 43 -11.10 2.73 5.02
C LEU A 43 -11.66 3.10 6.41
N LEU A 44 -12.62 2.31 6.94
CA LEU A 44 -13.11 2.50 8.31
C LEU A 44 -12.21 1.86 9.35
N PHE A 45 -11.83 0.58 9.15
CA PHE A 45 -11.05 -0.18 10.11
C PHE A 45 -10.23 -1.28 9.45
N ARG A 46 -8.95 -1.32 9.77
CA ARG A 46 -8.04 -2.41 9.43
C ARG A 46 -6.88 -2.49 10.41
N THR A 47 -6.64 -3.69 10.92
CA THR A 47 -5.45 -4.01 11.70
C THR A 47 -4.66 -5.12 11.01
N TYR A 48 -3.34 -4.99 10.96
CA TYR A 48 -2.47 -5.89 10.22
C TYR A 48 -1.03 -5.89 10.73
N GLU A 49 -0.27 -6.90 10.34
CA GLU A 49 1.18 -6.93 10.50
C GLU A 49 1.85 -6.74 9.12
N ASP A 50 2.79 -5.82 9.05
CA ASP A 50 3.73 -5.70 7.93
C ASP A 50 5.15 -5.57 8.48
N ARG A 51 5.89 -6.67 8.40
CA ARG A 51 7.27 -6.75 8.93
C ARG A 51 8.24 -5.89 8.14
N THR A 52 7.98 -5.64 6.87
CA THR A 52 8.80 -4.78 6.01
C THR A 52 8.74 -3.34 6.48
N LEU A 53 7.53 -2.87 6.81
CA LEU A 53 7.30 -1.52 7.32
C LEU A 53 7.46 -1.41 8.84
N GLY A 54 7.58 -2.54 9.56
CA GLY A 54 7.59 -2.57 11.03
C GLY A 54 6.23 -2.23 11.64
N ILE A 55 5.14 -2.46 10.91
CA ILE A 55 3.78 -2.21 11.39
C ILE A 55 3.26 -3.46 12.08
N ASN A 56 2.72 -3.30 13.28
CA ASN A 56 1.90 -4.29 13.96
C ASN A 56 0.92 -3.56 14.87
N ASN A 57 -0.30 -3.36 14.36
CA ASN A 57 -1.38 -2.65 15.04
C ASN A 57 -2.52 -3.60 15.48
N ALA A 58 -2.19 -4.86 15.81
CA ALA A 58 -3.16 -5.84 16.32
C ALA A 58 -4.02 -5.28 17.46
N VAL A 59 -5.28 -5.66 17.48
CA VAL A 59 -6.17 -5.43 18.63
C VAL A 59 -6.11 -6.63 19.56
N GLN A 60 -5.89 -6.41 20.85
CA GLN A 60 -5.97 -7.46 21.87
C GLN A 60 -7.41 -7.58 22.36
N GLY A 61 -8.07 -8.68 22.03
CA GLY A 61 -9.47 -8.79 22.35
C GLY A 61 -10.15 -10.07 21.88
N VAL A 62 -11.40 -9.98 21.55
CA VAL A 62 -12.22 -11.06 21.04
C VAL A 62 -12.91 -10.65 19.75
N LYS A 63 -12.98 -11.56 18.79
CA LYS A 63 -13.89 -11.47 17.64
C LYS A 63 -14.74 -12.73 17.54
N ALA A 64 -15.95 -12.54 17.04
CA ALA A 64 -16.84 -13.63 16.65
C ALA A 64 -17.51 -13.28 15.32
N GLY A 65 -17.58 -14.25 14.42
CA GLY A 65 -18.27 -14.15 13.16
C GLY A 65 -19.10 -15.39 12.91
N TYR A 66 -20.17 -15.21 12.14
CA TYR A 66 -20.99 -16.31 11.67
C TYR A 66 -21.42 -16.09 10.22
N THR A 67 -21.33 -17.15 9.42
CA THR A 67 -21.77 -17.16 8.03
C THR A 67 -23.02 -18.02 7.91
N PHE A 68 -24.14 -17.39 7.55
CA PHE A 68 -25.44 -18.02 7.31
C PHE A 68 -25.49 -18.47 5.85
N GLY A 69 -25.47 -19.80 5.65
CA GLY A 69 -25.39 -20.34 4.31
C GLY A 69 -24.15 -19.81 3.56
N ASP A 70 -24.36 -19.35 2.33
CA ASP A 70 -23.34 -18.74 1.49
C ASP A 70 -23.60 -17.26 1.16
N PHE A 71 -24.64 -16.68 1.76
CA PHE A 71 -25.16 -15.36 1.37
C PHE A 71 -25.01 -14.26 2.43
N LEU A 72 -24.94 -14.58 3.74
CA LEU A 72 -24.84 -13.57 4.78
C LEU A 72 -23.70 -13.90 5.75
N THR A 73 -22.76 -12.98 5.91
CA THR A 73 -21.72 -13.03 6.93
C THR A 73 -21.86 -11.84 7.87
N VAL A 74 -21.83 -12.10 9.17
CA VAL A 74 -21.81 -11.07 10.21
C VAL A 74 -20.62 -11.34 11.12
N LYS A 75 -19.87 -10.32 11.47
CA LYS A 75 -18.77 -10.41 12.43
C LYS A 75 -18.75 -9.21 13.36
N ALA A 76 -18.25 -9.42 14.57
CA ALA A 76 -18.08 -8.38 15.56
C ALA A 76 -16.76 -8.57 16.30
N LEU A 77 -16.17 -7.48 16.79
CA LEU A 77 -14.97 -7.49 17.60
C LEU A 77 -15.05 -6.49 18.73
N TYR A 78 -14.31 -6.78 19.78
CA TYR A 78 -14.05 -5.86 20.88
C TYR A 78 -12.63 -6.09 21.40
N GLY A 79 -11.89 -5.01 21.66
CA GLY A 79 -10.55 -5.15 22.22
C GLY A 79 -9.82 -3.83 22.39
N ARG A 80 -8.63 -3.94 22.95
CA ARG A 80 -7.72 -2.84 23.23
C ARG A 80 -6.78 -2.61 22.05
N THR A 81 -6.59 -1.39 21.64
CA THR A 81 -5.69 -1.05 20.53
C THR A 81 -4.22 -1.10 20.94
N ARG A 82 -3.36 -1.24 19.97
CA ARG A 82 -1.91 -1.28 20.12
C ARG A 82 -1.27 -0.18 19.30
N ALA A 83 -0.31 0.50 19.88
CA ALA A 83 0.52 1.48 19.18
C ALA A 83 1.99 1.09 19.34
N ILE A 84 2.67 0.87 18.21
CA ILE A 84 4.07 0.44 18.14
C ILE A 84 4.28 -0.87 18.91
N LYS A 85 4.64 -0.82 20.18
CA LYS A 85 4.96 -1.97 21.04
C LYS A 85 4.05 -2.12 22.24
N GLU A 86 3.22 -1.12 22.52
CA GLU A 86 2.42 -1.04 23.75
C GLU A 86 0.93 -1.01 23.46
N TYR A 87 0.16 -1.63 24.35
CA TYR A 87 -1.26 -1.47 24.35
C TYR A 87 -1.62 -0.08 24.89
N THR A 88 -2.45 0.63 24.15
CA THR A 88 -2.90 1.99 24.46
C THR A 88 -3.97 1.98 25.54
N GLY A 89 -4.42 3.16 25.99
CA GLY A 89 -5.64 3.31 26.79
C GLY A 89 -6.95 3.19 26.02
N ALA A 90 -6.86 3.06 24.67
CA ALA A 90 -8.05 3.04 23.81
C ALA A 90 -8.58 1.63 23.56
N PHE A 91 -9.90 1.53 23.40
CA PHE A 91 -10.62 0.31 23.06
C PHE A 91 -11.42 0.54 21.78
N VAL A 92 -11.60 -0.52 21.00
CA VAL A 92 -12.46 -0.54 19.81
C VAL A 92 -13.52 -1.60 19.94
N ALA A 93 -14.74 -1.24 19.55
CA ALA A 93 -15.86 -2.13 19.34
C ALA A 93 -16.34 -1.95 17.90
N GLY A 94 -16.53 -3.03 17.16
CA GLY A 94 -16.97 -2.94 15.77
C GLY A 94 -17.74 -4.14 15.31
N ALA A 95 -18.58 -3.93 14.31
CA ALA A 95 -19.31 -4.98 13.62
C ALA A 95 -19.30 -4.72 12.10
N ASP A 96 -19.30 -5.80 11.34
CA ASP A 96 -19.33 -5.78 9.88
C ASP A 96 -20.29 -6.85 9.38
N MET A 97 -21.06 -6.49 8.36
CA MET A 97 -22.04 -7.37 7.71
C MET A 97 -21.84 -7.34 6.20
N SER A 98 -21.86 -8.50 5.57
CA SER A 98 -21.84 -8.67 4.12
C SER A 98 -22.98 -9.57 3.70
N LEU A 99 -23.86 -9.05 2.84
CA LEU A 99 -25.03 -9.75 2.27
C LEU A 99 -24.87 -9.87 0.76
N SER A 100 -24.71 -11.07 0.26
CA SER A 100 -24.78 -11.37 -1.17
C SER A 100 -26.24 -11.55 -1.59
N ILE A 101 -26.80 -10.52 -2.21
CA ILE A 101 -28.18 -10.52 -2.71
C ILE A 101 -28.33 -11.56 -3.82
N SER A 102 -27.34 -11.68 -4.69
CA SER A 102 -27.36 -12.64 -5.78
C SER A 102 -27.47 -14.08 -5.30
N ARG A 103 -26.68 -14.45 -4.27
CA ARG A 103 -26.74 -15.79 -3.69
C ARG A 103 -28.05 -16.04 -2.97
N ALA A 104 -28.53 -15.06 -2.18
CA ALA A 104 -29.82 -15.14 -1.51
C ALA A 104 -31.00 -15.29 -2.49
N ALA A 105 -30.90 -14.65 -3.68
CA ALA A 105 -31.92 -14.70 -4.72
C ALA A 105 -31.71 -15.84 -5.74
N GLY A 106 -30.60 -16.60 -5.65
CA GLY A 106 -30.27 -17.66 -6.60
C GLY A 106 -29.88 -17.17 -8.00
N TRP A 107 -29.33 -15.95 -8.13
CA TRP A 107 -28.88 -15.41 -9.43
C TRP A 107 -27.50 -15.94 -9.80
N ASN A 108 -27.36 -16.39 -11.04
CA ASN A 108 -26.09 -17.00 -11.49
C ASN A 108 -25.27 -16.11 -12.43
N ASN A 109 -25.87 -15.09 -13.02
CA ASN A 109 -25.21 -14.27 -14.05
C ASN A 109 -24.97 -12.82 -13.61
N PHE A 110 -25.46 -12.45 -12.45
CA PHE A 110 -25.34 -11.11 -11.90
C PHE A 110 -24.90 -11.20 -10.43
N ASP A 111 -23.80 -10.59 -10.11
CA ASP A 111 -23.30 -10.51 -8.74
C ASP A 111 -23.70 -9.18 -8.12
N TRP A 112 -24.38 -9.23 -6.99
CA TRP A 112 -24.68 -8.05 -6.20
C TRP A 112 -24.51 -8.35 -4.71
N ALA A 113 -23.68 -7.54 -4.07
CA ALA A 113 -23.53 -7.56 -2.63
C ALA A 113 -23.74 -6.17 -2.03
N VAL A 114 -24.29 -6.14 -0.83
CA VAL A 114 -24.46 -4.95 0.01
C VAL A 114 -23.81 -5.24 1.36
N GLU A 115 -23.02 -4.30 1.83
CA GLU A 115 -22.25 -4.47 3.04
C GLU A 115 -22.30 -3.21 3.91
N GLY A 116 -22.11 -3.38 5.20
CA GLY A 116 -22.07 -2.27 6.14
C GLY A 116 -21.23 -2.57 7.36
N SER A 117 -20.63 -1.55 7.92
CA SER A 117 -19.85 -1.67 9.14
C SER A 117 -20.12 -0.51 10.08
N VAL A 118 -19.95 -0.78 11.37
CA VAL A 118 -19.92 0.23 12.44
C VAL A 118 -18.69 0.03 13.29
N LEU A 119 -18.14 1.12 13.79
CA LEU A 119 -16.98 1.13 14.67
C LEU A 119 -17.15 2.22 15.72
N ASP A 120 -16.83 1.92 16.97
CA ASP A 120 -16.64 2.91 18.02
C ASP A 120 -15.26 2.72 18.65
N LYS A 121 -14.47 3.78 18.67
CA LYS A 121 -13.22 3.85 19.43
C LYS A 121 -13.46 4.67 20.67
N TYR A 122 -13.26 4.06 21.84
CA TYR A 122 -13.29 4.72 23.14
C TYR A 122 -11.85 5.03 23.59
N GLU A 123 -11.59 6.28 23.92
CA GLU A 123 -10.34 6.73 24.54
C GLU A 123 -10.64 7.91 25.48
N ALA A 124 -10.19 7.82 26.72
CA ALA A 124 -10.37 8.89 27.69
C ALA A 124 -9.75 10.21 27.19
N VAL A 125 -10.43 11.32 27.42
CA VAL A 125 -9.96 12.66 27.04
C VAL A 125 -9.26 13.25 28.26
N GLU A 126 -7.94 13.40 28.19
CA GLU A 126 -7.15 13.97 29.28
C GLU A 126 -7.20 15.51 29.28
N ILE A 127 -7.40 16.11 28.11
CA ILE A 127 -7.50 17.56 27.92
C ILE A 127 -8.84 17.86 27.27
N GLU A 128 -9.69 18.62 27.94
CA GLU A 128 -10.97 19.05 27.39
C GLU A 128 -10.75 20.00 26.20
N LEU A 129 -11.04 19.52 25.01
CA LEU A 129 -11.07 20.29 23.77
C LEU A 129 -12.53 20.40 23.28
N PRO A 130 -12.98 21.57 22.80
CA PRO A 130 -14.32 21.73 22.27
C PRO A 130 -14.60 20.72 21.16
N GLY A 131 -15.71 19.97 21.28
CA GLY A 131 -16.13 18.97 20.31
C GLY A 131 -15.46 17.60 20.40
N VAL A 132 -14.42 17.42 21.22
CA VAL A 132 -13.80 16.13 21.48
C VAL A 132 -14.57 15.37 22.53
N THR A 133 -14.90 14.12 22.23
CA THR A 133 -15.56 13.20 23.18
C THR A 133 -14.76 11.93 23.31
N PRO A 134 -14.92 11.14 24.40
CA PRO A 134 -14.26 9.86 24.54
C PRO A 134 -14.58 8.86 23.41
N HIS A 135 -15.76 8.97 22.81
CA HIS A 135 -16.24 8.08 21.77
C HIS A 135 -16.05 8.66 20.37
N THR A 136 -15.41 7.90 19.51
CA THR A 136 -15.22 8.17 18.08
C THR A 136 -16.00 7.15 17.26
N PHE A 137 -17.30 7.43 17.06
CA PHE A 137 -18.19 6.56 16.29
C PHE A 137 -18.07 6.80 14.79
N GLY A 138 -18.04 5.72 14.01
CA GLY A 138 -18.02 5.73 12.55
C GLY A 138 -18.82 4.57 11.94
N TYR A 139 -19.16 4.73 10.66
CA TYR A 139 -19.83 3.69 9.89
C TYR A 139 -19.32 3.69 8.44
N SER A 140 -19.50 2.55 7.77
CA SER A 140 -19.34 2.45 6.31
C SER A 140 -20.54 1.74 5.68
N ALA A 141 -20.82 2.13 4.43
CA ALA A 141 -21.78 1.47 3.57
C ALA A 141 -21.10 1.15 2.24
N ARG A 142 -21.26 -0.07 1.74
CA ARG A 142 -20.61 -0.57 0.54
C ARG A 142 -21.58 -1.33 -0.33
N THR A 143 -21.31 -1.31 -1.64
CA THR A 143 -21.98 -2.18 -2.59
C THR A 143 -21.01 -2.61 -3.68
N SER A 144 -21.21 -3.80 -4.21
CA SER A 144 -20.49 -4.30 -5.38
C SER A 144 -21.44 -4.97 -6.35
N LEU A 145 -21.25 -4.69 -7.63
CA LEU A 145 -22.02 -5.21 -8.75
C LEU A 145 -21.08 -5.85 -9.76
N GLY A 146 -21.43 -7.04 -10.28
CA GLY A 146 -20.66 -7.75 -11.29
C GLY A 146 -21.58 -8.29 -12.38
N TYR A 147 -21.28 -8.02 -13.65
CA TYR A 147 -22.02 -8.53 -14.80
C TYR A 147 -21.16 -8.56 -16.05
N ALA A 148 -21.14 -9.70 -16.75
CA ALA A 148 -20.51 -9.85 -18.07
C ALA A 148 -19.09 -9.26 -18.18
N GLY A 149 -18.26 -9.43 -17.14
CA GLY A 149 -16.91 -8.92 -17.08
C GLY A 149 -16.80 -7.48 -16.56
N PHE A 150 -17.90 -6.77 -16.36
CA PHE A 150 -17.92 -5.49 -15.67
C PHE A 150 -18.01 -5.69 -14.14
N HIS A 151 -17.36 -4.81 -13.43
CA HIS A 151 -17.41 -4.71 -11.98
C HIS A 151 -17.57 -3.24 -11.58
N LEU A 152 -18.51 -2.96 -10.69
CA LEU A 152 -18.69 -1.66 -10.06
C LEU A 152 -18.66 -1.86 -8.55
N GLY A 153 -17.76 -1.19 -7.87
CA GLY A 153 -17.66 -1.14 -6.41
C GLY A 153 -17.82 0.29 -5.90
N GLY A 154 -18.41 0.44 -4.73
CA GLY A 154 -18.50 1.72 -4.06
C GLY A 154 -18.45 1.59 -2.55
N GLU A 155 -17.73 2.48 -1.87
CA GLU A 155 -17.68 2.57 -0.42
C GLU A 155 -17.79 4.01 0.03
N TYR A 156 -18.65 4.26 1.03
CA TYR A 156 -18.73 5.51 1.76
C TYR A 156 -18.45 5.25 3.24
N VAL A 157 -17.57 6.04 3.81
CA VAL A 157 -17.21 6.01 5.23
C VAL A 157 -17.49 7.39 5.83
N SER A 158 -18.10 7.41 7.00
CA SER A 158 -18.24 8.62 7.79
C SER A 158 -17.97 8.32 9.25
N ARG A 159 -17.16 9.16 9.88
CA ARG A 159 -16.73 8.99 11.26
C ARG A 159 -16.67 10.34 11.96
N LYS A 160 -16.99 10.35 13.26
CA LYS A 160 -16.73 11.52 14.11
C LYS A 160 -15.25 11.85 14.10
N SER A 161 -14.89 13.11 14.19
CA SER A 161 -13.48 13.52 14.30
C SER A 161 -12.82 12.83 15.51
N ASP A 162 -11.55 12.50 15.36
CA ASP A 162 -10.68 11.93 16.39
C ASP A 162 -9.41 12.77 16.51
N PRO A 163 -9.52 14.04 16.94
CA PRO A 163 -8.37 14.92 17.02
C PRO A 163 -7.35 14.39 18.04
N GLY A 164 -6.11 14.41 17.64
CA GLY A 164 -4.97 13.99 18.42
C GLY A 164 -3.79 14.94 18.27
N ASN A 165 -2.61 14.56 18.70
CA ASN A 165 -1.40 15.37 18.60
C ASN A 165 -1.05 15.81 17.17
N TYR A 166 -1.60 15.12 16.16
CA TYR A 166 -1.32 15.41 14.75
C TYR A 166 -2.30 16.43 14.15
N ASN A 167 -3.57 16.39 14.54
CA ASN A 167 -4.63 17.23 13.98
C ASN A 167 -5.54 17.81 15.07
N ALA A 168 -4.95 18.27 16.17
CA ALA A 168 -5.67 18.76 17.34
C ALA A 168 -6.70 19.87 17.05
N MET A 169 -6.55 20.58 15.93
CA MET A 169 -7.45 21.65 15.49
C MET A 169 -8.60 21.17 14.60
N ASP A 170 -8.53 19.96 14.07
CA ASP A 170 -9.54 19.45 13.15
C ASP A 170 -10.62 18.68 13.90
N THR A 171 -11.71 19.36 14.20
CA THR A 171 -12.92 18.78 14.81
C THR A 171 -14.00 18.43 13.77
N THR A 172 -13.69 18.55 12.46
CA THR A 172 -14.63 18.24 11.40
C THR A 172 -14.86 16.74 11.27
N ARG A 173 -15.99 16.38 10.70
CA ARG A 173 -16.35 14.98 10.49
C ARG A 173 -15.42 14.36 9.45
N SER A 174 -14.88 13.18 9.75
CA SER A 174 -14.08 12.41 8.80
C SER A 174 -14.98 11.78 7.76
N GLU A 175 -14.59 11.86 6.49
CA GLU A 175 -15.32 11.26 5.37
C GLU A 175 -14.35 10.64 4.35
N ALA A 176 -14.74 9.48 3.82
CA ALA A 176 -14.08 8.86 2.69
C ALA A 176 -15.12 8.32 1.71
N PHE A 177 -14.93 8.58 0.44
CA PHE A 177 -15.76 8.05 -0.64
C PHE A 177 -14.85 7.48 -1.72
N GLN A 178 -15.11 6.23 -2.12
CA GLN A 178 -14.38 5.57 -3.20
C GLN A 178 -15.35 4.83 -4.12
N VAL A 179 -15.08 4.91 -5.43
CA VAL A 179 -15.79 4.15 -6.47
C VAL A 179 -14.77 3.55 -7.41
N ASP A 180 -14.96 2.29 -7.75
CA ASP A 180 -14.16 1.52 -8.67
C ASP A 180 -15.04 0.95 -9.77
N LEU A 181 -14.70 1.21 -11.04
CA LEU A 181 -15.33 0.63 -12.22
C LEU A 181 -14.29 -0.20 -12.98
N GLY A 182 -14.52 -1.50 -13.05
CA GLY A 182 -13.64 -2.45 -13.72
C GLY A 182 -14.30 -3.14 -14.91
N TYR A 183 -13.48 -3.52 -15.89
CA TYR A 183 -13.85 -4.43 -16.95
C TYR A 183 -12.72 -5.42 -17.24
N THR A 184 -13.07 -6.69 -17.43
CA THR A 184 -12.10 -7.71 -17.83
C THR A 184 -12.72 -8.63 -18.88
N GLY A 185 -12.08 -8.73 -20.03
CA GLY A 185 -12.52 -9.64 -21.09
C GLY A 185 -11.63 -9.58 -22.32
N TYR A 186 -11.58 -10.70 -23.08
CA TYR A 186 -10.90 -10.79 -24.38
C TYR A 186 -9.43 -10.31 -24.42
N GLY A 187 -8.71 -10.47 -23.29
CA GLY A 187 -7.32 -10.02 -23.18
C GLY A 187 -7.16 -8.54 -22.85
N PHE A 188 -8.24 -7.81 -22.68
CA PHE A 188 -8.29 -6.42 -22.21
C PHE A 188 -8.79 -6.35 -20.77
N GLY A 189 -8.21 -5.46 -19.98
CA GLY A 189 -8.72 -5.08 -18.68
C GLY A 189 -8.56 -3.59 -18.46
N ALA A 190 -9.53 -3.03 -17.77
CA ALA A 190 -9.57 -1.62 -17.39
C ALA A 190 -10.08 -1.49 -15.95
N LEU A 191 -9.47 -0.61 -15.17
CA LEU A 191 -9.94 -0.18 -13.85
C LEU A 191 -9.91 1.34 -13.81
N LEU A 192 -11.03 1.94 -13.46
CA LEU A 192 -11.15 3.36 -13.15
C LEU A 192 -11.52 3.47 -11.67
N SER A 193 -10.69 4.15 -10.90
CA SER A 193 -10.92 4.41 -9.49
C SER A 193 -11.02 5.90 -9.24
N PHE A 194 -12.01 6.31 -8.46
CA PHE A 194 -12.16 7.66 -7.96
C PHE A 194 -12.23 7.65 -6.45
N ARG A 195 -11.58 8.62 -5.79
CA ARG A 195 -11.64 8.76 -4.34
C ARG A 195 -11.64 10.21 -3.91
N LYS A 196 -12.42 10.49 -2.87
CA LYS A 196 -12.38 11.73 -2.09
C LYS A 196 -12.18 11.39 -0.63
N LEU A 197 -11.23 12.07 0.01
CA LEU A 197 -10.92 11.92 1.44
C LEU A 197 -11.03 13.27 2.14
N HIS A 198 -11.53 13.24 3.37
CA HIS A 198 -11.46 14.33 4.33
C HIS A 198 -11.17 13.76 5.71
N ASN A 199 -10.03 14.10 6.29
CA ASN A 199 -9.56 13.64 7.60
C ASN A 199 -9.72 12.12 7.83
N PRO A 200 -9.26 11.24 6.90
CA PRO A 200 -9.61 9.82 6.89
C PRO A 200 -8.87 9.00 7.95
N PHE A 201 -7.72 9.46 8.44
CA PHE A 201 -6.85 8.65 9.29
C PHE A 201 -7.41 8.45 10.70
N LEU A 202 -7.38 7.21 11.18
CA LEU A 202 -7.79 6.81 12.54
C LEU A 202 -6.61 6.18 13.26
N GLN A 203 -6.16 6.83 14.33
CA GLN A 203 -5.03 6.36 15.14
C GLN A 203 -5.48 5.40 16.25
N ALA A 204 -4.60 4.48 16.63
CA ALA A 204 -4.80 3.59 17.78
C ALA A 204 -4.90 4.38 19.09
N SER A 205 -4.24 5.54 19.19
CA SER A 205 -4.30 6.48 20.32
C SER A 205 -4.13 7.90 19.82
N ARG A 206 -4.81 8.85 20.47
CA ARG A 206 -4.71 10.29 20.21
C ARG A 206 -3.35 10.89 20.60
N THR A 207 -2.63 10.23 21.50
CA THR A 207 -1.37 10.72 22.04
C THR A 207 -0.14 10.33 21.23
N ILE A 208 -0.30 9.40 20.27
CA ILE A 208 0.80 8.83 19.48
C ILE A 208 0.60 9.18 18.01
N ASN A 209 1.58 9.86 17.44
CA ASN A 209 1.61 10.19 16.01
C ASN A 209 2.71 9.36 15.33
N ASP A 210 2.36 8.18 14.86
CA ASP A 210 3.22 7.31 14.06
C ASP A 210 2.38 6.58 13.02
N LEU A 211 2.91 6.45 11.82
CA LEU A 211 2.25 5.79 10.68
C LEU A 211 1.90 4.33 10.99
N SER A 212 2.68 3.67 11.84
CA SER A 212 2.44 2.30 12.27
C SER A 212 1.26 2.14 13.23
N THR A 213 0.69 3.25 13.70
CA THR A 213 -0.39 3.26 14.68
C THR A 213 -1.78 3.45 14.08
N TYR A 214 -1.89 3.69 12.77
CA TYR A 214 -3.20 3.79 12.14
C TYR A 214 -3.92 2.44 12.16
N ILE A 215 -5.17 2.47 12.63
CA ILE A 215 -6.07 1.31 12.67
C ILE A 215 -7.13 1.35 11.56
N ASN A 216 -6.85 2.10 10.52
CA ASN A 216 -7.52 2.02 9.24
C ASN A 216 -6.49 2.04 8.10
N TYR A 217 -6.95 1.81 6.87
CA TYR A 217 -6.06 1.65 5.73
C TYR A 217 -6.49 2.56 4.59
N VAL A 218 -5.64 3.54 4.28
CA VAL A 218 -5.89 4.57 3.27
C VAL A 218 -4.70 4.59 2.30
N PRO A 219 -4.50 3.54 1.49
CA PRO A 219 -3.38 3.48 0.56
C PRO A 219 -3.58 4.49 -0.57
N ALA A 220 -2.50 5.00 -1.14
CA ALA A 220 -2.58 5.76 -2.37
C ALA A 220 -3.15 4.90 -3.51
N LEU A 221 -4.14 5.42 -4.25
CA LEU A 221 -4.66 4.78 -5.46
C LEU A 221 -3.81 5.19 -6.67
N THR A 222 -2.57 4.73 -6.68
CA THR A 222 -1.63 4.92 -7.79
C THR A 222 -0.82 3.66 -7.97
N GLN A 223 -0.28 3.45 -9.15
CA GLN A 223 0.57 2.30 -9.39
C GLN A 223 1.78 2.34 -8.46
N GLN A 224 2.03 1.23 -7.77
CA GLN A 224 3.25 1.04 -7.01
C GLN A 224 4.38 0.57 -7.92
N HIS A 225 5.36 1.42 -8.12
CA HIS A 225 6.52 1.09 -8.92
C HIS A 225 7.45 0.15 -8.19
N THR A 226 8.09 -0.75 -8.93
CA THR A 226 9.10 -1.69 -8.42
C THR A 226 10.52 -1.30 -8.81
N TYR A 227 10.69 -0.46 -9.82
CA TYR A 227 11.98 0.03 -10.29
C TYR A 227 12.51 1.13 -9.38
N SER A 228 13.76 1.02 -8.98
CA SER A 228 14.35 1.85 -7.92
C SER A 228 14.33 3.36 -8.21
N LEU A 229 14.48 3.77 -9.46
CA LEU A 229 14.39 5.19 -9.83
C LEU A 229 12.96 5.70 -9.97
N ALA A 230 12.00 4.84 -10.30
CA ALA A 230 10.59 5.22 -10.34
C ALA A 230 9.96 5.34 -8.93
N THR A 231 10.61 4.78 -7.91
CA THR A 231 10.17 4.83 -6.50
C THR A 231 10.83 5.94 -5.69
N LEU A 232 11.55 6.87 -6.31
CA LEU A 232 12.24 7.93 -5.56
C LEU A 232 11.27 8.84 -4.80
N ASN A 233 10.13 9.15 -5.40
CA ASN A 233 9.11 10.04 -4.85
C ASN A 233 7.72 9.35 -4.91
N PRO A 234 7.47 8.34 -4.05
CA PRO A 234 6.18 7.66 -4.02
C PRO A 234 5.12 8.58 -3.41
N TYR A 235 3.92 8.53 -3.96
CA TYR A 235 2.79 9.24 -3.39
C TYR A 235 2.17 8.47 -2.24
N THR A 236 1.84 9.17 -1.18
CA THR A 236 1.04 8.68 -0.05
C THR A 236 -0.22 9.54 0.07
N SER A 237 -1.33 8.92 0.43
CA SER A 237 -2.60 9.63 0.62
C SER A 237 -2.50 10.75 1.64
N GLN A 238 -3.18 11.85 1.36
CA GLN A 238 -3.21 13.03 2.21
C GLN A 238 -4.56 13.13 2.95
N SER A 239 -4.62 14.00 3.98
CA SER A 239 -5.82 14.18 4.78
C SER A 239 -7.01 14.71 3.98
N ASP A 240 -6.73 15.61 3.04
CA ASP A 240 -7.75 16.22 2.18
C ASP A 240 -7.33 16.03 0.74
N GLU A 241 -7.85 14.99 0.10
CA GLU A 241 -7.53 14.71 -1.29
C GLU A 241 -8.75 14.32 -2.10
N ILE A 242 -8.73 14.69 -3.36
CA ILE A 242 -9.66 14.22 -4.39
C ILE A 242 -8.86 13.83 -5.62
N GLY A 243 -9.17 12.68 -6.18
CA GLY A 243 -8.49 12.22 -7.38
C GLY A 243 -8.86 10.80 -7.75
N GLY A 244 -8.03 10.18 -8.58
CA GLY A 244 -8.26 8.82 -9.01
C GLY A 244 -7.18 8.32 -9.94
N GLN A 245 -7.40 7.10 -10.40
CA GLN A 245 -6.53 6.43 -11.37
C GLN A 245 -7.32 5.74 -12.47
N ALA A 246 -6.68 5.60 -13.61
CA ALA A 246 -7.08 4.71 -14.69
C ALA A 246 -5.96 3.71 -14.93
N ASP A 247 -6.28 2.43 -14.86
CA ASP A 247 -5.36 1.33 -15.09
C ASP A 247 -5.86 0.49 -16.26
N LEU A 248 -5.03 0.32 -17.27
CA LEU A 248 -5.41 -0.34 -18.52
C LEU A 248 -4.36 -1.36 -18.91
N TYR A 249 -4.76 -2.56 -19.24
CA TYR A 249 -3.86 -3.54 -19.84
C TYR A 249 -4.46 -4.24 -21.04
N TYR A 250 -3.58 -4.63 -21.97
CA TYR A 250 -3.94 -5.43 -23.14
C TYR A 250 -2.92 -6.52 -23.40
N ASN A 251 -3.43 -7.75 -23.58
CA ASN A 251 -2.62 -8.91 -23.89
C ASN A 251 -2.80 -9.28 -25.37
N PHE A 252 -1.82 -8.96 -26.21
CA PHE A 252 -1.79 -9.40 -27.60
C PHE A 252 -1.65 -10.91 -27.68
N ARG A 253 -2.49 -11.52 -28.52
CA ARG A 253 -2.52 -12.97 -28.68
C ARG A 253 -1.21 -13.50 -29.25
N ARG A 254 -0.89 -14.73 -28.85
CA ARG A 254 0.22 -15.50 -29.42
C ARG A 254 0.00 -15.74 -30.89
N GLY A 255 1.08 -15.78 -31.69
CA GLY A 255 1.04 -16.02 -33.12
C GLY A 255 0.71 -14.79 -33.97
N THR A 256 0.44 -13.63 -33.39
CA THR A 256 0.26 -12.36 -34.10
C THR A 256 1.59 -11.65 -34.34
N ALA A 257 1.64 -10.74 -35.32
CA ALA A 257 2.85 -9.95 -35.60
C ALA A 257 3.36 -9.17 -34.39
N VAL A 258 2.44 -8.58 -33.60
CA VAL A 258 2.76 -7.83 -32.37
C VAL A 258 3.01 -8.78 -31.21
N GLY A 259 2.18 -9.80 -31.02
CA GLY A 259 2.26 -10.71 -29.87
C GLY A 259 3.44 -11.70 -29.97
N GLY A 260 3.92 -12.01 -31.17
CA GLY A 260 4.97 -12.99 -31.35
C GLY A 260 4.59 -14.40 -30.86
N LYS A 261 5.58 -15.25 -30.55
CA LYS A 261 5.35 -16.64 -30.14
C LYS A 261 4.67 -16.80 -28.78
N LYS A 262 4.87 -15.87 -27.86
CA LYS A 262 4.39 -15.99 -26.46
C LYS A 262 3.33 -14.96 -26.07
N GLY A 263 3.00 -14.03 -26.95
CA GLY A 263 2.16 -12.87 -26.64
C GLY A 263 3.00 -11.66 -26.25
N MET A 264 2.36 -10.50 -26.21
CA MET A 264 2.92 -9.24 -25.70
C MET A 264 1.89 -8.62 -24.76
N LYS A 265 2.35 -8.06 -23.65
CA LYS A 265 1.51 -7.29 -22.73
C LYS A 265 1.86 -5.82 -22.85
N ILE A 266 0.86 -4.97 -22.90
CA ILE A 266 0.99 -3.53 -22.71
C ILE A 266 0.15 -3.16 -21.50
N HIS A 267 0.70 -2.33 -20.66
CA HIS A 267 0.03 -1.78 -19.50
C HIS A 267 0.22 -0.26 -19.47
N ALA A 268 -0.81 0.47 -19.07
CA ALA A 268 -0.76 1.90 -18.87
C ALA A 268 -1.55 2.27 -17.62
N ASN A 269 -0.97 3.08 -16.77
CA ASN A 269 -1.63 3.63 -15.59
C ASN A 269 -1.49 5.15 -15.58
N PHE A 270 -2.57 5.83 -15.25
CA PHE A 270 -2.58 7.27 -15.02
C PHE A 270 -3.28 7.56 -13.71
N SER A 271 -2.65 8.34 -12.85
CA SER A 271 -3.27 8.81 -11.60
C SER A 271 -3.06 10.31 -11.40
N THR A 272 -4.00 10.98 -10.75
CA THR A 272 -3.89 12.40 -10.40
C THR A 272 -4.67 12.70 -9.15
N TYR A 273 -4.06 13.52 -8.25
CA TYR A 273 -4.62 13.91 -6.97
C TYR A 273 -4.47 15.41 -6.75
N TYR A 274 -5.51 16.00 -6.23
CA TYR A 274 -5.58 17.37 -5.76
C TYR A 274 -5.97 17.37 -4.29
N GLY A 275 -5.48 18.33 -3.52
CA GLY A 275 -5.82 18.50 -2.10
C GLY A 275 -6.24 19.92 -1.81
N ASP A 276 -7.16 20.08 -0.86
CA ASP A 276 -7.48 21.38 -0.30
C ASP A 276 -6.42 21.76 0.72
N VAL A 277 -5.62 22.76 0.37
CA VAL A 277 -4.51 23.24 1.19
C VAL A 277 -4.91 24.57 1.81
N TYR A 278 -4.90 24.61 3.14
CA TYR A 278 -5.15 25.84 3.89
C TYR A 278 -3.91 26.74 3.90
N ASP A 279 -4.07 27.94 3.42
CA ASP A 279 -3.05 28.99 3.51
C ASP A 279 -3.30 29.86 4.74
N TYR A 280 -2.41 29.77 5.70
CA TYR A 280 -2.48 30.54 6.95
C TYR A 280 -2.27 32.04 6.75
N ALA A 281 -1.61 32.46 5.66
CA ALA A 281 -1.39 33.87 5.38
C ALA A 281 -2.65 34.55 4.82
N SER A 282 -3.37 33.89 3.94
CA SER A 282 -4.62 34.41 3.37
C SER A 282 -5.87 34.00 4.15
N GLY A 283 -5.77 33.04 5.06
CA GLY A 283 -6.90 32.50 5.81
C GLY A 283 -7.91 31.73 4.94
N SER A 284 -7.48 31.21 3.78
CA SER A 284 -8.34 30.54 2.81
C SER A 284 -7.77 29.21 2.35
N SER A 285 -8.65 28.29 1.94
CA SER A 285 -8.24 27.02 1.31
C SER A 285 -8.23 27.16 -0.21
N SER A 286 -7.27 26.51 -0.86
CA SER A 286 -7.20 26.41 -2.31
C SER A 286 -6.90 24.99 -2.74
N SER A 287 -7.51 24.56 -3.84
CA SER A 287 -7.24 23.25 -4.42
C SER A 287 -5.92 23.28 -5.18
N LYS A 288 -4.95 22.45 -4.78
CA LYS A 288 -3.63 22.35 -5.39
C LYS A 288 -3.35 20.94 -5.88
N LEU A 289 -2.61 20.84 -6.99
CA LEU A 289 -2.12 19.55 -7.46
C LEU A 289 -1.15 18.99 -6.41
N LEU A 290 -1.42 17.77 -5.94
CA LEU A 290 -0.56 17.01 -5.03
C LEU A 290 0.36 16.07 -5.81
N PHE A 291 -0.23 15.29 -6.71
CA PHE A 291 0.50 14.24 -7.44
C PHE A 291 -0.14 13.97 -8.80
N ARG A 292 0.70 13.59 -9.75
CA ARG A 292 0.31 13.04 -11.05
C ARG A 292 1.37 12.05 -11.52
N ASP A 293 0.92 10.90 -11.98
CA ASP A 293 1.79 9.86 -12.55
C ASP A 293 1.16 9.27 -13.80
N LEU A 294 1.94 9.17 -14.85
CA LEU A 294 1.62 8.42 -16.06
C LEU A 294 2.69 7.36 -16.25
N THR A 295 2.28 6.11 -16.28
CA THR A 295 3.16 4.98 -16.52
C THR A 295 2.71 4.21 -17.74
N VAL A 296 3.65 3.77 -18.54
CA VAL A 296 3.42 2.83 -19.65
C VAL A 296 4.51 1.79 -19.63
N ASP A 297 4.15 0.52 -19.71
CA ASP A 297 5.09 -0.57 -19.88
C ASP A 297 4.65 -1.58 -20.95
N ALA A 298 5.64 -2.25 -21.52
CA ALA A 298 5.45 -3.26 -22.55
C ALA A 298 6.36 -4.46 -22.29
N GLU A 299 5.76 -5.63 -22.05
CA GLU A 299 6.48 -6.90 -21.85
C GLU A 299 6.36 -7.78 -23.08
N ARG A 300 7.51 -8.23 -23.62
CA ARG A 300 7.54 -9.15 -24.76
C ARG A 300 8.65 -10.20 -24.62
N TRP A 301 8.33 -11.41 -25.05
CA TRP A 301 9.29 -12.48 -25.23
C TRP A 301 9.73 -12.57 -26.68
N PHE A 302 11.04 -12.57 -26.90
CA PHE A 302 11.68 -12.83 -28.19
C PHE A 302 12.23 -14.26 -28.17
N GLY A 303 11.51 -15.15 -28.84
CA GLY A 303 11.80 -16.59 -28.77
C GLY A 303 11.34 -17.22 -27.44
N SER A 304 12.09 -18.24 -26.98
CA SER A 304 11.87 -18.93 -25.71
C SER A 304 12.64 -18.32 -24.56
N ASP A 305 13.74 -17.65 -24.85
CA ASP A 305 14.83 -17.44 -23.91
C ASP A 305 15.04 -15.98 -23.53
N PHE A 306 14.67 -15.02 -24.39
CA PHE A 306 14.84 -13.61 -24.12
C PHE A 306 13.53 -12.89 -23.85
N LYS A 307 13.44 -12.21 -22.70
CA LYS A 307 12.32 -11.34 -22.31
C LYS A 307 12.82 -9.90 -22.20
N LEU A 308 12.06 -8.95 -22.73
CA LEU A 308 12.29 -7.52 -22.59
C LEU A 308 11.03 -6.89 -21.99
N ILE A 309 11.23 -6.04 -20.97
CA ILE A 309 10.24 -5.08 -20.49
C ILE A 309 10.80 -3.68 -20.74
N LEU A 310 10.05 -2.86 -21.44
CA LEU A 310 10.29 -1.43 -21.55
C LEU A 310 9.29 -0.71 -20.68
N PHE A 311 9.76 0.21 -19.86
CA PHE A 311 8.95 0.96 -18.91
C PHE A 311 9.28 2.44 -19.03
N TYR A 312 8.23 3.27 -18.96
CA TYR A 312 8.32 4.71 -18.88
C TYR A 312 7.37 5.24 -17.82
N SER A 313 7.83 6.20 -16.99
CA SER A 313 7.02 6.95 -16.05
C SER A 313 7.28 8.44 -16.19
N TRP A 314 6.21 9.23 -16.14
CA TRP A 314 6.22 10.67 -15.99
C TRP A 314 5.49 11.06 -14.72
N GLN A 315 6.21 11.66 -13.78
CA GLN A 315 5.66 12.08 -12.50
C GLN A 315 5.70 13.59 -12.32
N THR A 316 4.69 14.12 -11.66
CA THR A 316 4.68 15.44 -11.07
C THR A 316 4.29 15.30 -9.61
N TYR A 317 5.15 15.74 -8.71
CA TYR A 317 4.95 15.66 -7.27
C TYR A 317 5.12 17.03 -6.63
N ASN A 318 4.09 17.49 -5.93
CA ASN A 318 4.14 18.70 -5.12
C ASN A 318 4.52 18.33 -3.68
N HIS A 319 5.80 18.46 -3.32
CA HIS A 319 6.31 18.04 -2.01
C HIS A 319 6.00 19.03 -0.87
N ALA A 320 5.60 20.27 -1.20
CA ALA A 320 5.22 21.30 -0.24
C ALA A 320 3.98 22.07 -0.73
N PRO A 321 2.80 21.42 -0.76
CA PRO A 321 1.60 22.01 -1.35
C PRO A 321 1.12 23.27 -0.61
N ALA A 322 1.50 23.45 0.65
CA ALA A 322 1.24 24.69 1.39
C ALA A 322 2.12 25.87 0.95
N SER A 323 3.18 25.60 0.18
CA SER A 323 4.04 26.64 -0.39
C SER A 323 3.54 27.09 -1.76
N ASP A 324 3.58 28.39 -2.05
CA ASP A 324 3.35 28.94 -3.38
C ASP A 324 4.61 28.98 -4.25
N ASP A 325 5.74 28.46 -3.73
CA ASP A 325 6.98 28.38 -4.48
C ASP A 325 6.87 27.33 -5.61
N PRO A 326 7.03 27.72 -6.89
CA PRO A 326 7.04 26.77 -8.00
C PRO A 326 8.11 25.69 -7.89
N SER A 327 9.16 25.88 -7.10
CA SER A 327 10.21 24.89 -6.84
C SER A 327 9.71 23.70 -6.02
N SER A 328 8.55 23.82 -5.35
CA SER A 328 7.88 22.72 -4.63
C SER A 328 7.37 21.64 -5.58
N ILE A 329 7.20 21.93 -6.86
CA ILE A 329 6.69 20.98 -7.85
C ILE A 329 7.85 20.31 -8.56
N TRP A 330 8.05 19.02 -8.25
CA TRP A 330 9.06 18.19 -8.89
C TRP A 330 8.48 17.44 -10.08
N LYS A 331 9.21 17.48 -11.20
CA LYS A 331 8.82 16.77 -12.44
C LYS A 331 9.94 15.82 -12.81
N SER A 332 9.61 14.56 -13.02
CA SER A 332 10.58 13.54 -13.40
C SER A 332 10.08 12.66 -14.54
N HIS A 333 11.03 12.16 -15.31
CA HIS A 333 10.83 11.16 -16.35
C HIS A 333 11.77 9.99 -16.07
N THR A 334 11.23 8.80 -16.00
CA THR A 334 12.02 7.58 -15.76
C THR A 334 11.82 6.62 -16.93
N VAL A 335 12.91 6.10 -17.46
CA VAL A 335 12.88 4.98 -18.43
C VAL A 335 13.62 3.79 -17.87
N VAL A 336 13.11 2.59 -18.17
CA VAL A 336 13.73 1.33 -17.76
C VAL A 336 13.72 0.35 -18.92
N ALA A 337 14.85 -0.36 -19.09
CA ALA A 337 14.95 -1.57 -19.90
C ALA A 337 15.32 -2.73 -18.98
N ASP A 338 14.39 -3.66 -18.80
CA ASP A 338 14.56 -4.87 -18.00
C ASP A 338 14.61 -6.09 -18.92
N MET A 339 15.76 -6.71 -19.00
CA MET A 339 16.12 -7.77 -19.93
C MET A 339 16.40 -9.06 -19.15
N THR A 340 15.74 -10.15 -19.49
CA THR A 340 16.02 -11.46 -18.91
C THR A 340 16.39 -12.43 -20.02
N TYR A 341 17.54 -13.06 -19.90
CA TYR A 341 17.99 -14.13 -20.79
C TYR A 341 18.08 -15.47 -20.05
N LYS A 342 17.42 -16.50 -20.57
CA LYS A 342 17.47 -17.86 -20.03
C LYS A 342 18.47 -18.68 -20.82
N PHE A 343 19.56 -19.09 -20.20
CA PHE A 343 20.56 -20.00 -20.81
C PHE A 343 19.99 -21.40 -20.93
N ASP A 344 19.27 -21.83 -19.91
CA ASP A 344 18.59 -23.12 -19.82
C ASP A 344 17.41 -23.06 -18.81
N ARG A 345 16.90 -24.22 -18.39
CA ARG A 345 15.77 -24.30 -17.43
C ARG A 345 16.15 -23.89 -16.02
N LYS A 346 17.44 -23.85 -15.69
CA LYS A 346 17.96 -23.57 -14.33
C LYS A 346 18.68 -22.23 -14.25
N ASN A 347 19.24 -21.76 -15.33
CA ASN A 347 20.13 -20.60 -15.32
C ASN A 347 19.56 -19.45 -16.11
N SER A 348 19.49 -18.26 -15.51
CA SER A 348 19.08 -17.04 -16.17
C SER A 348 19.86 -15.84 -15.67
N LEU A 349 20.04 -14.86 -16.57
CA LEU A 349 20.63 -13.57 -16.29
C LEU A 349 19.60 -12.49 -16.53
N ARG A 350 19.45 -11.57 -15.56
CA ARG A 350 18.64 -10.37 -15.68
C ARG A 350 19.56 -9.15 -15.63
N LEU A 351 19.41 -8.28 -16.62
CA LEU A 351 20.02 -6.95 -16.65
C LEU A 351 18.92 -5.90 -16.68
N GLU A 352 18.93 -5.00 -15.71
CA GLU A 352 18.01 -3.88 -15.60
C GLU A 352 18.81 -2.58 -15.69
N LEU A 353 18.45 -1.72 -16.64
CA LEU A 353 19.04 -0.41 -16.84
C LEU A 353 17.97 0.65 -16.66
N GLN A 354 18.24 1.65 -15.83
CA GLN A 354 17.30 2.72 -15.52
C GLN A 354 17.96 4.09 -15.68
N HIS A 355 17.16 5.06 -16.09
CA HIS A 355 17.58 6.46 -16.11
C HIS A 355 16.44 7.37 -15.72
N LEU A 356 16.72 8.35 -14.84
CA LEU A 356 15.78 9.37 -14.41
C LEU A 356 16.30 10.76 -14.74
N TRP A 357 15.47 11.54 -15.39
CA TRP A 357 15.68 12.96 -15.67
C TRP A 357 14.80 13.82 -14.79
N THR A 358 15.38 14.77 -14.08
CA THR A 358 14.69 15.83 -13.37
C THR A 358 15.61 17.03 -13.19
N ARG A 359 15.02 18.23 -13.12
CA ARG A 359 15.77 19.48 -12.82
C ARG A 359 15.70 19.85 -11.33
N GLN A 360 14.79 19.23 -10.61
CA GLN A 360 14.48 19.49 -9.21
C GLN A 360 15.05 18.37 -8.33
N ASP A 361 14.91 18.50 -7.00
CA ASP A 361 15.40 17.56 -6.00
C ASP A 361 16.89 17.25 -6.19
N LYS A 362 17.26 15.99 -6.18
CA LYS A 362 18.65 15.48 -6.37
C LYS A 362 19.03 15.33 -7.84
N LYS A 363 18.30 15.96 -8.77
CA LYS A 363 18.54 15.95 -10.22
C LYS A 363 18.59 14.56 -10.84
N ASN A 364 19.49 14.35 -11.82
CA ASN A 364 19.49 13.17 -12.66
C ASN A 364 20.16 11.95 -12.00
N TRP A 365 19.64 10.76 -12.31
CA TRP A 365 20.12 9.49 -11.80
C TRP A 365 20.26 8.45 -12.92
N ALA A 366 21.21 7.55 -12.76
CA ALA A 366 21.30 6.31 -13.52
C ALA A 366 21.34 5.12 -12.55
N ALA A 367 20.75 3.98 -12.94
CA ALA A 367 20.89 2.76 -12.15
C ALA A 367 21.04 1.54 -13.05
N ALA A 368 21.77 0.55 -12.55
CA ALA A 368 21.93 -0.74 -13.20
C ALA A 368 21.86 -1.85 -12.16
N LEU A 369 21.16 -2.94 -12.49
CA LEU A 369 21.09 -4.17 -11.70
C LEU A 369 21.46 -5.35 -12.59
N LEU A 370 22.35 -6.19 -12.11
CA LEU A 370 22.67 -7.48 -12.72
C LEU A 370 22.34 -8.59 -11.72
N GLU A 371 21.49 -9.54 -12.13
CA GLU A 371 21.08 -10.67 -11.31
C GLU A 371 21.30 -11.97 -12.07
N TYR A 372 21.94 -12.92 -11.42
CA TYR A 372 22.06 -14.29 -11.92
C TYR A 372 21.30 -15.27 -11.03
N SER A 373 20.40 -16.04 -11.62
CA SER A 373 19.57 -17.01 -10.93
C SER A 373 19.97 -18.44 -11.28
N PHE A 374 20.22 -19.23 -10.22
CA PHE A 374 20.45 -20.67 -10.28
C PHE A 374 19.19 -21.38 -9.76
N ALA A 375 18.20 -21.52 -10.63
CA ALA A 375 16.94 -22.14 -10.22
C ALA A 375 17.12 -23.60 -9.78
N PRO A 376 16.36 -24.07 -8.81
CA PRO A 376 15.26 -23.34 -8.12
C PRO A 376 15.70 -22.61 -6.84
N ARG A 377 16.96 -22.55 -6.48
CA ARG A 377 17.37 -22.24 -5.10
C ARG A 377 18.09 -20.92 -4.91
N TRP A 378 18.98 -20.53 -5.79
CA TRP A 378 19.89 -19.41 -5.57
C TRP A 378 19.65 -18.25 -6.54
N SER A 379 19.77 -17.04 -6.02
CA SER A 379 19.92 -15.82 -6.82
C SER A 379 21.01 -14.93 -6.22
N VAL A 380 21.82 -14.34 -7.08
CA VAL A 380 22.89 -13.41 -6.71
C VAL A 380 22.72 -12.15 -7.53
N SER A 381 22.75 -10.98 -6.91
CA SER A 381 22.64 -9.71 -7.63
C SER A 381 23.64 -8.66 -7.15
N VAL A 382 23.93 -7.74 -8.04
CA VAL A 382 24.65 -6.49 -7.75
C VAL A 382 23.90 -5.36 -8.41
N GLN A 383 23.79 -4.23 -7.69
CA GLN A 383 23.12 -3.03 -8.14
C GLN A 383 23.99 -1.81 -7.84
N ASP A 384 23.98 -0.84 -8.74
CA ASP A 384 24.46 0.52 -8.48
C ASP A 384 23.37 1.54 -8.84
N MET A 385 23.17 2.51 -7.96
CA MET A 385 22.38 3.71 -8.21
C MET A 385 23.30 4.92 -8.12
N TRP A 386 23.46 5.64 -9.20
CA TRP A 386 24.38 6.77 -9.32
C TRP A 386 23.62 8.09 -9.45
N ASN A 387 23.76 8.97 -8.45
CA ASN A 387 23.30 10.34 -8.51
C ASN A 387 24.32 11.23 -9.20
N TYR A 388 24.41 11.21 -10.51
CA TYR A 388 25.40 12.00 -11.24
C TYR A 388 24.99 13.47 -11.44
N GLY A 389 23.71 13.79 -11.25
CA GLY A 389 23.19 15.13 -11.47
C GLY A 389 23.44 16.11 -10.31
N ASP A 390 23.71 15.59 -9.10
CA ASP A 390 23.89 16.42 -7.90
C ASP A 390 25.12 16.01 -7.09
N SER A 391 25.03 14.95 -6.29
CA SER A 391 26.07 14.57 -5.32
C SER A 391 27.23 13.77 -5.91
N GLY A 392 27.10 13.22 -7.11
CA GLY A 392 28.05 12.28 -7.69
C GLY A 392 28.12 10.93 -6.96
N THR A 393 27.21 10.66 -6.03
CA THR A 393 27.25 9.52 -5.13
C THR A 393 26.80 8.23 -5.81
N HIS A 394 27.55 7.15 -5.57
CA HIS A 394 27.18 5.78 -5.90
C HIS A 394 26.63 5.04 -4.70
N TYR A 395 25.55 4.28 -4.90
CA TYR A 395 24.91 3.41 -3.90
C TYR A 395 25.01 1.97 -4.37
N ILE A 396 26.24 1.41 -4.24
CA ILE A 396 26.54 0.05 -4.67
C ILE A 396 26.09 -0.91 -3.58
N ASN A 397 25.30 -1.90 -3.96
CA ASN A 397 24.90 -2.98 -3.06
C ASN A 397 24.79 -4.31 -3.81
N GLY A 398 24.83 -5.40 -3.06
CA GLY A 398 24.69 -6.75 -3.58
C GLY A 398 23.77 -7.58 -2.71
N SER A 399 23.19 -8.64 -3.29
CA SER A 399 22.38 -9.59 -2.55
C SER A 399 22.66 -11.03 -2.95
N VAL A 400 22.50 -11.92 -1.98
CA VAL A 400 22.46 -13.36 -2.19
C VAL A 400 21.20 -13.90 -1.53
N SER A 401 20.38 -14.61 -2.29
CA SER A 401 19.17 -15.23 -1.77
C SER A 401 19.17 -16.74 -1.99
N TYR A 402 18.58 -17.44 -1.05
CA TYR A 402 18.36 -18.88 -1.07
C TYR A 402 16.92 -19.20 -0.76
N SER A 403 16.30 -20.05 -1.56
CA SER A 403 14.93 -20.51 -1.35
C SER A 403 14.86 -22.03 -1.50
N TYR A 404 14.37 -22.72 -0.48
CA TYR A 404 14.16 -24.15 -0.54
C TYR A 404 12.98 -24.57 0.34
N SER A 405 11.97 -25.20 -0.28
CA SER A 405 10.76 -25.64 0.41
C SER A 405 10.13 -24.52 1.25
N LYS A 406 10.19 -24.62 2.56
CA LYS A 406 9.62 -23.68 3.54
C LYS A 406 10.62 -22.61 4.03
N VAL A 407 11.86 -22.60 3.53
CA VAL A 407 12.91 -21.68 3.97
C VAL A 407 13.25 -20.68 2.87
N ARG A 408 13.30 -19.41 3.22
CA ARG A 408 13.88 -18.34 2.42
C ARG A 408 14.87 -17.56 3.27
N ALA A 409 16.09 -17.43 2.78
CA ALA A 409 17.15 -16.64 3.40
C ALA A 409 17.68 -15.63 2.37
N ALA A 410 17.95 -14.41 2.80
CA ALA A 410 18.58 -13.40 1.97
C ALA A 410 19.59 -12.59 2.79
N ILE A 411 20.71 -12.26 2.16
CA ILE A 411 21.73 -11.36 2.67
C ILE A 411 21.86 -10.23 1.66
N ASN A 412 21.65 -9.00 2.11
CA ASN A 412 21.91 -7.80 1.33
C ASN A 412 23.05 -7.03 2.01
N PHE A 413 24.01 -6.54 1.23
CA PHE A 413 25.16 -5.84 1.75
C PHE A 413 25.58 -4.70 0.82
N GLY A 414 26.11 -3.61 1.40
CA GLY A 414 26.55 -2.46 0.65
C GLY A 414 26.05 -1.14 1.19
N ARG A 415 25.98 -0.14 0.31
CA ARG A 415 25.50 1.19 0.61
C ARG A 415 24.07 1.36 0.06
N PHE A 416 23.16 1.72 0.96
CA PHE A 416 21.76 1.91 0.65
C PHE A 416 21.39 3.39 0.77
N LYS A 417 20.64 3.89 -0.21
CA LYS A 417 20.17 5.27 -0.26
C LYS A 417 19.05 5.48 0.77
N GLU A 418 18.97 6.68 1.32
CA GLU A 418 17.74 7.12 2.01
C GLU A 418 16.56 7.12 1.04
N GLY A 419 15.37 6.83 1.55
CA GLY A 419 14.17 6.87 0.72
C GLY A 419 12.99 6.15 1.35
N TYR A 420 11.92 6.10 0.61
CA TYR A 420 10.70 5.44 1.04
C TYR A 420 10.76 3.93 0.77
N LEU A 421 10.45 3.16 1.79
CA LEU A 421 10.13 1.75 1.68
C LEU A 421 8.61 1.62 1.70
N CYS A 422 8.03 1.11 0.62
CA CYS A 422 6.59 1.03 0.45
C CYS A 422 6.10 -0.41 0.38
N SER A 423 4.96 -0.68 1.00
CA SER A 423 4.24 -1.95 0.93
C SER A 423 2.75 -1.67 0.94
N GLY A 424 2.00 -2.22 -0.02
CA GLY A 424 0.56 -2.08 -0.12
C GLY A 424 0.04 -0.63 -0.15
N GLY A 425 0.79 0.35 -0.70
CA GLY A 425 0.40 1.76 -0.74
C GLY A 425 0.69 2.57 0.52
N VAL A 426 1.31 1.95 1.52
CA VAL A 426 1.82 2.61 2.72
C VAL A 426 3.33 2.70 2.62
N CYS A 427 3.91 3.87 2.92
CA CYS A 427 5.33 4.11 2.77
C CYS A 427 5.95 4.63 4.07
N ARG A 428 7.14 4.11 4.41
CA ARG A 428 7.95 4.54 5.54
C ARG A 428 9.29 5.07 5.06
N MET A 429 9.72 6.21 5.58
CA MET A 429 11.05 6.72 5.31
C MET A 429 12.12 5.86 6.00
N THR A 430 13.17 5.50 5.27
CA THR A 430 14.35 4.81 5.79
C THR A 430 15.58 5.66 5.59
N PRO A 431 16.48 5.77 6.59
CA PRO A 431 17.70 6.54 6.45
C PRO A 431 18.69 5.84 5.50
N ALA A 432 19.63 6.60 4.93
CA ALA A 432 20.78 6.02 4.23
C ALA A 432 21.66 5.26 5.22
N TYR A 433 22.17 4.10 4.80
CA TYR A 433 23.10 3.32 5.62
C TYR A 433 24.08 2.53 4.76
N THR A 434 25.20 2.15 5.36
CA THR A 434 26.12 1.16 4.81
C THR A 434 26.22 0.00 5.79
N GLY A 435 25.94 -1.22 5.32
CA GLY A 435 25.91 -2.36 6.21
C GLY A 435 25.42 -3.64 5.55
N VAL A 436 24.99 -4.57 6.42
CA VAL A 436 24.45 -5.88 6.05
C VAL A 436 23.06 -6.04 6.61
N ASN A 437 22.12 -6.49 5.79
CA ASN A 437 20.78 -6.87 6.18
C ASN A 437 20.60 -8.37 5.97
N LEU A 438 20.11 -9.06 6.98
CA LEU A 438 19.82 -10.49 6.96
C LEU A 438 18.31 -10.69 7.07
N SER A 439 17.74 -11.50 6.19
CA SER A 439 16.36 -11.92 6.23
C SER A 439 16.26 -13.44 6.23
N LEU A 440 15.53 -14.01 7.19
CA LEU A 440 15.23 -15.45 7.25
C LEU A 440 13.73 -15.61 7.47
N ILE A 441 13.09 -16.32 6.56
CA ILE A 441 11.67 -16.69 6.63
C ILE A 441 11.57 -18.19 6.63
N VAL A 442 10.93 -18.76 7.65
CA VAL A 442 10.67 -20.19 7.78
C VAL A 442 9.16 -20.38 7.96
N ALA A 443 8.53 -21.09 7.02
CA ALA A 443 7.13 -21.51 7.16
C ALA A 443 7.11 -22.87 7.90
N LEU A 444 6.34 -22.98 8.97
CA LEU A 444 6.19 -24.19 9.77
C LEU A 444 5.08 -25.10 9.22
#